data_7456906f5ba29df4a9c16a0db788dfec
#
_entry.id   7456906f5ba29df4a9c16a0db788dfec
#
_cell.length_a   1.000
_cell.length_b   1.000
_cell.length_c   1.000
_cell.angle_alpha   90.00
_cell.angle_beta   90.00
_cell.angle_gamma   90.00
#
_symmetry.space_group_name_H-M   'P 1'
#
loop_
_entity.id
_entity.type
_entity.pdbx_description
1 polymer ?
#
loop_
_entity_poly.entity_id
_entity_poly.type
_entity_poly.pdbx_seq_one_letter_code
_entity_poly.pdbx_strand_id
1 'polypeptide(L)'
;MSSVCRDINELLPAAQKACRLFMKKCGEAGLKIFITETYRSQARQNELYNQGRTTPGQIVTWTKKSNHTGRLAWDIACIGKELYDISVLNKAGRIGKSLGITWGGEWKTPDKPHFEVKADWEEPKEEEEMAEKRYNTIDEVPEWGKAAIQELIN
;
A
#
# COMPACT_ATOMS: atom_id res chain seq x y z
N MET A 1 -28.32 2.76 1.44
CA MET A 1 -26.89 2.73 1.79
C MET A 1 -26.07 2.17 0.64
N SER A 2 -25.01 2.84 0.31
CA SER A 2 -24.10 2.31 -0.71
C SER A 2 -23.28 1.14 -0.16
N SER A 3 -22.96 0.18 -0.99
CA SER A 3 -22.21 -1.01 -0.60
C SER A 3 -20.70 -0.75 -0.60
N VAL A 4 -19.97 -1.53 0.18
CA VAL A 4 -18.50 -1.52 0.20
C VAL A 4 -17.98 -2.32 -0.98
N CYS A 5 -17.04 -1.77 -1.72
CA CYS A 5 -16.35 -2.46 -2.81
C CYS A 5 -14.99 -2.95 -2.31
N ARG A 6 -14.69 -4.23 -2.55
CA ARG A 6 -13.41 -4.85 -2.18
C ARG A 6 -12.67 -5.40 -3.40
N ASP A 7 -13.14 -5.07 -4.58
CA ASP A 7 -12.60 -5.60 -5.84
C ASP A 7 -11.41 -4.76 -6.31
N ILE A 8 -10.23 -5.37 -6.37
CA ILE A 8 -9.01 -4.72 -6.84
C ILE A 8 -9.18 -4.28 -8.30
N ASN A 9 -9.97 -5.02 -9.10
CA ASN A 9 -10.19 -4.68 -10.50
C ASN A 9 -10.93 -3.36 -10.71
N GLU A 10 -11.58 -2.84 -9.65
CA GLU A 10 -12.25 -1.55 -9.71
C GLU A 10 -11.31 -0.37 -9.49
N LEU A 11 -10.04 -0.63 -9.22
CA LEU A 11 -9.01 0.40 -9.12
C LEU A 11 -8.48 0.76 -10.52
N LEU A 12 -7.87 1.94 -10.65
CA LEU A 12 -7.15 2.32 -11.87
C LEU A 12 -5.96 1.38 -12.08
N PRO A 13 -5.48 1.22 -13.33
CA PRO A 13 -4.43 0.24 -13.63
C PRO A 13 -3.19 0.33 -12.74
N ALA A 14 -2.67 1.53 -12.47
CA ALA A 14 -1.51 1.71 -11.60
C ALA A 14 -1.82 1.24 -10.17
N ALA A 15 -2.99 1.59 -9.66
CA ALA A 15 -3.40 1.18 -8.31
C ALA A 15 -3.66 -0.32 -8.22
N GLN A 16 -4.18 -0.94 -9.28
CA GLN A 16 -4.32 -2.40 -9.34
C GLN A 16 -2.96 -3.08 -9.18
N LYS A 17 -1.97 -2.64 -9.96
CA LYS A 17 -0.63 -3.21 -9.91
C LYS A 17 0.00 -3.01 -8.53
N ALA A 18 -0.11 -1.81 -8.00
CA ALA A 18 0.44 -1.48 -6.69
C ALA A 18 -0.20 -2.32 -5.59
N CYS A 19 -1.52 -2.42 -5.59
CA CYS A 19 -2.26 -3.19 -4.60
C CYS A 19 -1.90 -4.68 -4.65
N ARG A 20 -1.85 -5.26 -5.84
CA ARG A 20 -1.50 -6.68 -6.01
C ARG A 20 -0.08 -6.96 -5.56
N LEU A 21 0.87 -6.10 -5.92
CA LEU A 21 2.26 -6.23 -5.50
C LEU A 21 2.38 -6.10 -3.98
N PHE A 22 1.72 -5.11 -3.42
CA PHE A 22 1.67 -4.89 -1.97
C PHE A 22 1.15 -6.13 -1.24
N MET A 23 0.01 -6.67 -1.67
CA MET A 23 -0.57 -7.87 -1.04
C MET A 23 0.35 -9.08 -1.15
N LYS A 24 1.03 -9.24 -2.29
CA LYS A 24 2.00 -10.31 -2.50
C LYS A 24 3.18 -10.17 -1.52
N LYS A 25 3.75 -8.96 -1.43
CA LYS A 25 4.91 -8.72 -0.55
C LYS A 25 4.55 -8.88 0.92
N CYS A 26 3.37 -8.43 1.32
CA CYS A 26 2.89 -8.65 2.69
C CYS A 26 2.71 -10.13 2.99
N GLY A 27 2.15 -10.88 2.05
CA GLY A 27 2.00 -12.33 2.19
C GLY A 27 3.35 -13.04 2.32
N GLU A 28 4.33 -12.64 1.50
CA GLU A 28 5.69 -13.18 1.57
C GLU A 28 6.36 -12.88 2.92
N ALA A 29 6.01 -11.76 3.52
CA ALA A 29 6.51 -11.38 4.86
C ALA A 29 5.74 -12.06 6.01
N GLY A 30 4.76 -12.90 5.69
CA GLY A 30 3.98 -13.62 6.69
C GLY A 30 2.85 -12.81 7.31
N LEU A 31 2.51 -11.66 6.74
CA LEU A 31 1.42 -10.85 7.25
C LEU A 31 0.07 -11.39 6.75
N LYS A 32 -0.84 -11.63 7.69
CA LYS A 32 -2.19 -12.10 7.37
C LYS A 32 -3.15 -10.92 7.33
N ILE A 33 -3.33 -10.38 6.15
CA ILE A 33 -4.17 -9.20 5.92
C ILE A 33 -5.14 -9.46 4.76
N PHE A 34 -6.18 -8.64 4.69
CA PHE A 34 -7.15 -8.69 3.60
C PHE A 34 -7.63 -7.30 3.25
N ILE A 35 -8.14 -7.14 2.03
CA ILE A 35 -8.67 -5.87 1.54
C ILE A 35 -10.05 -5.64 2.14
N THR A 36 -10.28 -4.47 2.71
CA THR A 36 -11.59 -4.08 3.27
C THR A 36 -12.36 -3.15 2.34
N GLU A 37 -11.65 -2.29 1.61
CA GLU A 37 -12.30 -1.39 0.66
C GLU A 37 -11.33 -0.98 -0.43
N THR A 38 -11.80 -0.90 -1.67
CA THR A 38 -11.06 -0.39 -2.82
C THR A 38 -11.76 0.85 -3.36
N TYR A 39 -12.58 0.72 -4.41
CA TYR A 39 -13.34 1.83 -4.93
C TYR A 39 -14.44 2.26 -3.95
N ARG A 40 -14.62 3.56 -3.83
CA ARG A 40 -15.70 4.14 -3.01
C ARG A 40 -16.45 5.16 -3.87
N SER A 41 -17.76 4.97 -4.01
CA SER A 41 -18.58 5.93 -4.74
C SER A 41 -18.62 7.28 -4.01
N GLN A 42 -18.91 8.35 -4.74
CA GLN A 42 -19.09 9.66 -4.12
C GLN A 42 -20.25 9.64 -3.13
N ALA A 43 -21.32 8.90 -3.45
CA ALA A 43 -22.47 8.75 -2.54
C ALA A 43 -22.04 8.15 -1.21
N ARG A 44 -21.22 7.08 -1.25
CA ARG A 44 -20.69 6.46 -0.03
C ARG A 44 -19.76 7.40 0.72
N GLN A 45 -18.91 8.14 0.00
CA GLN A 45 -18.02 9.13 0.65
C GLN A 45 -18.84 10.21 1.36
N ASN A 46 -19.93 10.65 0.74
CA ASN A 46 -20.83 11.62 1.35
C ASN A 46 -21.50 11.06 2.61
N GLU A 47 -21.92 9.81 2.57
CA GLU A 47 -22.49 9.13 3.74
C GLU A 47 -21.47 9.07 4.89
N LEU A 48 -20.24 8.70 4.60
CA LEU A 48 -19.16 8.63 5.60
C LEU A 48 -18.84 10.03 6.14
N TYR A 49 -18.82 11.04 5.30
CA TYR A 49 -18.56 12.41 5.72
C TYR A 49 -19.68 12.93 6.64
N ASN A 50 -20.92 12.59 6.32
CA ASN A 50 -22.08 13.03 7.11
C ASN A 50 -22.17 12.32 8.47
N GLN A 51 -21.55 11.15 8.61
CA GLN A 51 -21.53 10.43 9.87
C GLN A 51 -20.84 11.27 10.96
N GLY A 52 -21.51 11.47 12.07
CA GLY A 52 -21.04 12.33 13.15
C GLY A 52 -21.28 13.83 12.92
N ARG A 53 -21.85 14.21 11.77
CA ARG A 53 -22.19 15.59 11.43
C ARG A 53 -23.70 15.77 11.25
N THR A 54 -24.26 15.16 10.19
CA THR A 54 -25.71 15.20 9.92
C THR A 54 -26.42 13.89 10.25
N THR A 55 -25.67 12.81 10.42
CA THR A 55 -26.19 11.50 10.84
C THR A 55 -25.47 11.04 12.10
N PRO A 56 -26.07 10.13 12.91
CA PRO A 56 -25.44 9.65 14.13
C PRO A 56 -24.13 8.91 13.88
N GLY A 57 -23.28 8.87 14.91
CA GLY A 57 -22.04 8.14 14.89
C GLY A 57 -20.82 9.02 15.13
N GLN A 58 -19.65 8.40 15.11
CA GLN A 58 -18.40 9.11 15.27
C GLN A 58 -17.91 9.59 13.89
N ILE A 59 -17.17 10.69 13.88
CA ILE A 59 -16.55 11.18 12.65
C ILE A 59 -15.50 10.16 12.21
N VAL A 60 -15.61 9.69 10.95
CA VAL A 60 -14.70 8.69 10.38
C VAL A 60 -13.88 9.23 9.22
N THR A 61 -14.24 10.40 8.69
CA THR A 61 -13.47 11.04 7.63
C THR A 61 -13.58 12.56 7.72
N TRP A 62 -12.52 13.25 7.29
CA TRP A 62 -12.46 14.71 7.29
C TRP A 62 -12.64 15.29 5.89
N THR A 63 -12.86 14.45 4.86
CA THR A 63 -12.93 14.89 3.47
C THR A 63 -14.14 14.32 2.74
N LYS A 64 -14.67 15.14 1.82
CA LYS A 64 -15.64 14.67 0.83
C LYS A 64 -14.96 14.20 -0.45
N LYS A 65 -13.65 14.44 -0.59
CA LYS A 65 -12.84 13.99 -1.71
C LYS A 65 -11.88 12.92 -1.22
N SER A 66 -12.04 11.70 -1.71
CA SER A 66 -11.22 10.57 -1.29
C SER A 66 -10.51 9.96 -2.49
N ASN A 67 -9.30 9.49 -2.28
CA ASN A 67 -8.58 8.72 -3.29
C ASN A 67 -9.22 7.35 -3.53
N HIS A 68 -10.07 6.85 -2.61
CA HIS A 68 -10.93 5.71 -2.87
C HIS A 68 -11.93 6.01 -3.98
N THR A 69 -12.50 7.20 -4.00
CA THR A 69 -13.42 7.64 -5.07
C THR A 69 -12.67 7.81 -6.38
N GLY A 70 -11.42 8.24 -6.32
CA GLY A 70 -10.52 8.33 -7.47
C GLY A 70 -9.98 6.99 -7.96
N ARG A 71 -10.31 5.88 -7.30
CA ARG A 71 -9.85 4.53 -7.64
C ARG A 71 -8.33 4.36 -7.50
N LEU A 72 -7.73 5.08 -6.54
CA LEU A 72 -6.29 5.08 -6.31
C LEU A 72 -5.91 4.62 -4.90
N ALA A 73 -6.87 4.22 -4.10
CA ALA A 73 -6.65 3.85 -2.70
C ALA A 73 -7.32 2.53 -2.34
N TRP A 74 -6.74 1.86 -1.34
CA TRP A 74 -7.33 0.68 -0.73
C TRP A 74 -7.08 0.67 0.76
N ASP A 75 -7.95 0.01 1.49
CA ASP A 75 -7.81 -0.20 2.93
C ASP A 75 -7.64 -1.69 3.20
N ILE A 76 -6.93 -2.00 4.28
CA ILE A 76 -6.71 -3.37 4.74
C ILE A 76 -7.14 -3.56 6.18
N ALA A 77 -7.32 -4.83 6.57
CA ALA A 77 -7.45 -5.22 7.96
C ALA A 77 -6.69 -6.53 8.16
N CYS A 78 -6.53 -6.91 9.42
CA CYS A 78 -5.79 -8.12 9.78
C CYS A 78 -6.74 -9.29 9.96
N ILE A 79 -6.32 -10.47 9.48
CA ILE A 79 -7.04 -11.71 9.73
C ILE A 79 -6.69 -12.17 11.15
N GLY A 80 -7.71 -12.44 11.97
CA GLY A 80 -7.50 -12.90 13.34
C GLY A 80 -8.35 -12.14 14.34
N LYS A 81 -7.94 -12.17 15.62
CA LYS A 81 -8.69 -11.59 16.71
C LYS A 81 -8.77 -10.06 16.68
N GLU A 82 -7.72 -9.42 16.17
CA GLU A 82 -7.65 -7.97 16.08
C GLU A 82 -7.57 -7.53 14.64
N LEU A 83 -8.66 -6.91 14.15
CA LEU A 83 -8.73 -6.42 12.77
C LEU A 83 -7.70 -5.33 12.47
N TYR A 84 -7.31 -4.56 13.48
CA TYR A 84 -6.39 -3.44 13.31
C TYR A 84 -5.19 -3.55 14.26
N ASP A 85 -4.54 -4.71 14.22
CA ASP A 85 -3.32 -4.95 14.98
C ASP A 85 -2.23 -3.98 14.52
N ILE A 86 -1.82 -3.09 15.42
CA ILE A 86 -0.88 -2.01 15.11
C ILE A 86 0.47 -2.55 14.64
N SER A 87 0.95 -3.63 15.24
CA SER A 87 2.23 -4.23 14.84
C SER A 87 2.18 -4.71 13.38
N VAL A 88 1.10 -5.38 12.99
CA VAL A 88 0.90 -5.86 11.62
C VAL A 88 0.74 -4.69 10.67
N LEU A 89 -0.09 -3.69 11.02
CA LEU A 89 -0.30 -2.53 10.17
C LEU A 89 0.98 -1.71 9.97
N ASN A 90 1.80 -1.58 11.01
CA ASN A 90 3.09 -0.89 10.88
C ASN A 90 4.04 -1.63 9.95
N LYS A 91 4.07 -2.96 10.00
CA LYS A 91 4.88 -3.77 9.08
C LYS A 91 4.38 -3.62 7.65
N ALA A 92 3.07 -3.69 7.46
CA ALA A 92 2.46 -3.48 6.15
C ALA A 92 2.78 -2.08 5.62
N GLY A 93 2.72 -1.08 6.49
CA GLY A 93 3.07 0.30 6.14
C GLY A 93 4.49 0.44 5.63
N ARG A 94 5.44 -0.19 6.30
CA ARG A 94 6.84 -0.18 5.86
C ARG A 94 7.00 -0.86 4.51
N ILE A 95 6.31 -1.98 4.30
CA ILE A 95 6.33 -2.67 3.01
C ILE A 95 5.77 -1.77 1.91
N GLY A 96 4.62 -1.15 2.14
CA GLY A 96 4.02 -0.24 1.17
C GLY A 96 4.96 0.91 0.81
N LYS A 97 5.56 1.53 1.81
CA LYS A 97 6.52 2.61 1.58
C LYS A 97 7.71 2.16 0.73
N SER A 98 8.21 0.96 0.97
CA SER A 98 9.33 0.43 0.19
C SER A 98 8.98 0.22 -1.28
N LEU A 99 7.70 0.12 -1.59
CA LEU A 99 7.18 -0.03 -2.94
C LEU A 99 6.76 1.30 -3.57
N GLY A 100 7.03 2.42 -2.90
CA GLY A 100 6.60 3.73 -3.39
C GLY A 100 5.11 4.00 -3.20
N ILE A 101 4.46 3.26 -2.33
CA ILE A 101 3.05 3.41 -2.00
C ILE A 101 2.93 4.36 -0.81
N THR A 102 1.99 5.28 -0.86
CA THR A 102 1.72 6.18 0.25
C THR A 102 0.93 5.45 1.32
N TRP A 103 1.39 5.52 2.56
CA TRP A 103 0.75 4.90 3.70
C TRP A 103 0.14 5.97 4.62
N GLY A 104 -1.15 5.84 4.92
CA GLY A 104 -1.86 6.79 5.78
C GLY A 104 -1.41 6.79 7.22
N GLY A 105 -0.65 5.78 7.65
CA GLY A 105 -0.14 5.69 9.01
C GLY A 105 0.85 6.79 9.40
N GLU A 106 1.41 7.49 8.41
CA GLU A 106 2.36 8.58 8.64
C GLU A 106 1.71 9.96 8.58
N TRP A 107 0.42 10.04 8.32
CA TRP A 107 -0.28 11.32 8.24
C TRP A 107 -0.40 11.97 9.62
N LYS A 108 -0.58 13.29 9.64
CA LYS A 108 -0.80 14.04 10.87
C LYS A 108 -1.96 13.46 11.68
N THR A 109 -3.03 13.08 11.00
CA THR A 109 -4.11 12.25 11.56
C THR A 109 -3.93 10.87 10.97
N PRO A 110 -3.27 9.93 11.68
CA PRO A 110 -2.91 8.65 11.10
C PRO A 110 -4.12 7.81 10.71
N ASP A 111 -4.00 7.15 9.56
CA ASP A 111 -4.95 6.18 9.05
C ASP A 111 -4.15 4.95 8.62
N LYS A 112 -3.82 4.11 9.58
CA LYS A 112 -2.91 2.97 9.36
C LYS A 112 -3.40 1.91 8.39
N PRO A 113 -4.71 1.63 8.26
CA PRO A 113 -5.20 0.70 7.24
C PRO A 113 -5.13 1.23 5.82
N HIS A 114 -4.92 2.52 5.61
CA HIS A 114 -5.07 3.19 4.32
C HIS A 114 -3.78 3.24 3.52
N PHE A 115 -3.89 2.86 2.25
CA PHE A 115 -2.80 2.92 1.26
C PHE A 115 -3.32 3.54 -0.03
N GLU A 116 -2.47 4.31 -0.70
CA GLU A 116 -2.83 4.95 -1.95
C GLU A 116 -1.62 5.18 -2.84
N VAL A 117 -1.86 5.37 -4.12
CA VAL A 117 -0.83 5.72 -5.09
C VAL A 117 -1.33 6.83 -6.01
N LYS A 118 -0.42 7.45 -6.73
CA LYS A 118 -0.76 8.35 -7.82
C LYS A 118 -1.06 7.54 -9.08
N ALA A 119 -1.79 8.13 -10.01
CA ALA A 119 -2.18 7.45 -11.25
C ALA A 119 -0.97 7.05 -12.11
N ASP A 120 0.16 7.71 -11.92
CA ASP A 120 1.41 7.44 -12.63
C ASP A 120 2.36 6.52 -11.87
N TRP A 121 1.91 5.90 -10.79
CA TRP A 121 2.75 4.98 -10.02
C TRP A 121 3.27 3.86 -10.90
N GLU A 122 4.55 3.56 -10.74
CA GLU A 122 5.21 2.43 -11.39
C GLU A 122 5.91 1.58 -10.34
N GLU A 123 6.02 0.28 -10.62
CA GLU A 123 6.72 -0.63 -9.76
C GLU A 123 8.17 -0.20 -9.61
N PRO A 124 8.69 -0.07 -8.37
CA PRO A 124 10.09 0.28 -8.18
C PRO A 124 11.03 -0.77 -8.76
N LYS A 125 12.04 -0.30 -9.48
CA LYS A 125 13.08 -1.16 -10.05
C LYS A 125 14.39 -1.04 -9.28
N GLU A 126 14.34 -0.41 -8.12
CA GLU A 126 15.54 -0.08 -7.35
C GLU A 126 16.37 -1.30 -6.99
N GLU A 127 15.73 -2.41 -6.62
CA GLU A 127 16.46 -3.65 -6.29
C GLU A 127 17.21 -4.20 -7.50
N GLU A 128 16.56 -4.24 -8.67
CA GLU A 128 17.20 -4.69 -9.90
C GLU A 128 18.29 -3.73 -10.33
N GLU A 129 18.02 -2.44 -10.30
CA GLU A 129 19.01 -1.42 -10.63
C GLU A 129 20.19 -1.45 -9.69
N MET A 130 19.96 -1.64 -8.40
CA MET A 130 21.04 -1.75 -7.43
C MET A 130 21.85 -3.03 -7.64
N ALA A 131 21.22 -4.13 -7.97
CA ALA A 131 21.90 -5.37 -8.30
C ALA A 131 22.77 -5.20 -9.54
N GLU A 132 22.24 -4.58 -10.59
CA GLU A 132 22.98 -4.29 -11.80
C GLU A 132 24.17 -3.36 -11.56
N LYS A 133 23.98 -2.33 -10.75
CA LYS A 133 25.07 -1.44 -10.36
C LYS A 133 26.15 -2.16 -9.58
N ARG A 134 25.79 -3.07 -8.72
CA ARG A 134 26.74 -3.91 -7.98
C ARG A 134 27.54 -4.78 -8.93
N TYR A 135 26.88 -5.39 -9.93
CA TYR A 135 27.56 -6.17 -10.96
C TYR A 135 28.56 -5.31 -11.71
N ASN A 136 28.16 -4.14 -12.15
CA ASN A 136 29.04 -3.22 -12.86
C ASN A 136 30.24 -2.81 -12.00
N THR A 137 30.02 -2.54 -10.74
CA THR A 137 31.06 -2.22 -9.78
C THR A 137 32.02 -3.40 -9.58
N ILE A 138 31.48 -4.62 -9.50
CA ILE A 138 32.27 -5.83 -9.37
C ILE A 138 33.19 -6.00 -10.59
N ASP A 139 32.68 -5.74 -11.78
CA ASP A 139 33.46 -5.84 -13.01
C ASP A 139 34.61 -4.84 -13.07
N GLU A 140 34.47 -3.73 -12.35
CA GLU A 140 35.49 -2.70 -12.27
C GLU A 140 36.50 -2.90 -11.14
N VAL A 141 36.22 -3.83 -10.21
CA VAL A 141 37.11 -4.09 -9.09
C VAL A 141 37.97 -5.32 -9.35
N PRO A 142 39.02 -5.54 -8.50
CA PRO A 142 39.87 -6.74 -8.62
C PRO A 142 39.06 -8.03 -8.54
N GLU A 143 39.61 -9.11 -9.10
CA GLU A 143 38.90 -10.39 -9.15
C GLU A 143 38.39 -10.89 -7.83
N TRP A 144 39.11 -10.69 -6.74
CA TRP A 144 38.63 -11.07 -5.40
C TRP A 144 37.34 -10.34 -5.02
N GLY A 145 37.22 -9.06 -5.40
CA GLY A 145 36.04 -8.26 -5.14
C GLY A 145 34.87 -8.71 -5.98
N LYS A 146 35.12 -9.05 -7.24
CA LYS A 146 34.08 -9.55 -8.13
C LYS A 146 33.41 -10.81 -7.56
N ALA A 147 34.21 -11.77 -7.15
CA ALA A 147 33.70 -13.03 -6.63
C ALA A 147 32.86 -12.80 -5.37
N ALA A 148 33.38 -12.02 -4.42
CA ALA A 148 32.69 -11.76 -3.16
C ALA A 148 31.37 -11.03 -3.36
N ILE A 149 31.36 -10.02 -4.22
CA ILE A 149 30.15 -9.22 -4.44
C ILE A 149 29.14 -9.99 -5.29
N GLN A 150 29.60 -10.82 -6.22
CA GLN A 150 28.71 -11.67 -7.01
C GLN A 150 27.92 -12.62 -6.13
N GLU A 151 28.54 -13.15 -5.07
CA GLU A 151 27.82 -13.97 -4.10
C GLU A 151 26.71 -13.22 -3.39
N LEU A 152 26.88 -11.92 -3.15
CA LEU A 152 25.87 -11.09 -2.54
C LEU A 152 24.74 -10.75 -3.51
N ILE A 153 25.03 -10.66 -4.79
CA ILE A 153 24.08 -10.30 -5.82
C ILE A 153 23.33 -11.51 -6.34
N ASN A 154 24.02 -12.61 -6.46
CA ASN A 154 23.46 -13.89 -6.93
C ASN A 154 22.70 -14.64 -5.79
#